data_57e0afc23bb07c28e900044105dfe5d3
#
_entry.id   57e0afc23bb07c28e900044105dfe5d3
#
_cell.length_a   1.000
_cell.length_b   1.000
_cell.length_c   1.000
_cell.angle_alpha   90.00
_cell.angle_beta   90.00
_cell.angle_gamma   90.00
#
_symmetry.space_group_name_H-M   'P 1'
#
loop_
_entity.id
_entity.type
_entity.pdbx_description
1 polymer ?
#
loop_
_entity_poly.entity_id
_entity_poly.type
_entity_poly.pdbx_seq_one_letter_code
_entity_poly.pdbx_strand_id
1 'polypeptide(L)'
;YYDFLSLKTNVSESRKEKARWALVIGDVMGKGIPAGLLMTMLRGMLRAEVLTGLPPDRILHDLNQLAINDLDQSHRFVTLFYSDFDPRTKKLRYSNAAHNPPLLWKNAEQKIIKLDTEGFVLGLQKDAQYNCCEIKLQDNDLILYYTDGVIDSSNALGERFDEDKLIKVLSKLCKQSYSSQEILNKIFKKLDDFTGQNRHLEDDASIVVFQLR
;
A
#
# COMPACT_ATOMS: atom_id res chain seq x y z
N TYR A 1 3.96 -0.31 7.87
CA TYR A 1 4.86 -1.24 7.15
C TYR A 1 4.68 -1.13 5.65
N TYR A 2 5.79 -1.17 4.91
CA TYR A 2 5.78 -1.36 3.46
C TYR A 2 6.98 -2.22 3.03
N ASP A 3 6.88 -2.91 1.88
CA ASP A 3 7.98 -3.69 1.30
C ASP A 3 7.90 -3.70 -0.23
N PHE A 4 9.06 -3.84 -0.88
CA PHE A 4 9.22 -4.06 -2.30
C PHE A 4 9.88 -5.41 -2.53
N LEU A 5 9.25 -6.26 -3.31
CA LEU A 5 9.69 -7.62 -3.52
C LEU A 5 9.85 -7.90 -5.02
N SER A 6 11.03 -8.38 -5.42
CA SER A 6 11.24 -8.83 -6.80
C SER A 6 10.71 -10.25 -6.95
N LEU A 7 9.73 -10.42 -7.85
CA LEU A 7 9.17 -11.71 -8.21
C LEU A 7 10.04 -12.32 -9.31
N LYS A 8 10.95 -13.23 -8.95
CA LYS A 8 11.74 -13.99 -9.93
C LYS A 8 10.79 -14.92 -10.69
N THR A 9 10.65 -14.73 -11.99
CA THR A 9 10.07 -15.77 -12.84
C THR A 9 11.11 -16.87 -13.02
N ASN A 10 10.74 -18.12 -12.73
CA ASN A 10 11.56 -19.32 -12.94
C ASN A 10 11.74 -19.66 -14.43
N VAL A 11 12.03 -18.68 -15.27
CA VAL A 11 12.26 -18.86 -16.72
C VAL A 11 13.71 -18.55 -17.01
N SER A 12 14.38 -19.53 -17.60
CA SER A 12 15.78 -19.63 -18.01
C SER A 12 16.56 -18.30 -18.16
N GLU A 13 17.80 -18.30 -17.63
CA GLU A 13 18.78 -17.21 -17.59
C GLU A 13 19.17 -16.54 -18.94
N SER A 14 18.54 -16.92 -20.05
CA SER A 14 18.97 -16.52 -21.40
C SER A 14 18.32 -15.22 -21.93
N ARG A 15 17.39 -14.60 -21.22
CA ARG A 15 16.88 -13.26 -21.57
C ARG A 15 16.85 -12.40 -20.31
N LYS A 16 17.33 -11.15 -20.39
CA LYS A 16 17.17 -10.09 -19.40
C LYS A 16 15.66 -9.74 -19.25
N GLU A 17 14.88 -10.68 -18.74
CA GLU A 17 13.46 -10.45 -18.51
C GLU A 17 13.32 -9.47 -17.33
N LYS A 18 12.57 -8.40 -17.57
CA LYS A 18 12.20 -7.45 -16.52
C LYS A 18 11.40 -8.22 -15.47
N ALA A 19 11.95 -8.34 -14.27
CA ALA A 19 11.29 -9.01 -13.16
C ALA A 19 9.95 -8.32 -12.85
N ARG A 20 8.93 -9.11 -12.46
CA ARG A 20 7.73 -8.57 -11.84
C ARG A 20 8.09 -8.05 -10.44
N TRP A 21 7.32 -7.09 -9.96
CA TRP A 21 7.53 -6.47 -8.65
C TRP A 21 6.25 -6.53 -7.85
N ALA A 22 6.36 -6.94 -6.58
CA ALA A 22 5.29 -6.76 -5.62
C ALA A 22 5.58 -5.54 -4.74
N LEU A 23 4.53 -4.77 -4.45
CA LEU A 23 4.51 -3.70 -3.49
C LEU A 23 3.41 -3.99 -2.47
N VAL A 24 3.78 -3.87 -1.22
CA VAL A 24 2.90 -4.12 -0.08
C VAL A 24 2.93 -2.91 0.83
N ILE A 25 1.77 -2.54 1.36
CA ILE A 25 1.63 -1.59 2.46
C ILE A 25 0.57 -2.13 3.42
N GLY A 26 0.77 -1.94 4.72
CA GLY A 26 -0.17 -2.42 5.73
C GLY A 26 0.09 -1.82 7.08
N ASP A 27 -0.88 -1.95 7.95
CA ASP A 27 -0.80 -1.49 9.32
C ASP A 27 -1.26 -2.57 10.30
N VAL A 28 -0.53 -2.69 11.42
CA VAL A 28 -0.80 -3.65 12.50
C VAL A 28 -1.47 -2.93 13.66
N MET A 29 -2.66 -3.37 14.03
CA MET A 29 -3.36 -2.84 15.20
C MET A 29 -2.46 -2.78 16.43
N GLY A 30 -2.29 -1.56 16.98
CA GLY A 30 -1.56 -1.30 18.22
C GLY A 30 -0.15 -0.79 17.98
N LYS A 31 0.59 -0.55 19.06
CA LYS A 31 1.89 0.13 19.04
C LYS A 31 2.94 -0.66 19.82
N GLY A 32 4.22 -0.30 19.59
CA GLY A 32 5.36 -0.80 20.35
C GLY A 32 5.78 -2.22 19.99
N ILE A 33 6.50 -2.87 20.91
CA ILE A 33 7.15 -4.16 20.67
C ILE A 33 6.19 -5.26 20.21
N PRO A 34 4.99 -5.46 20.80
CA PRO A 34 4.10 -6.53 20.35
C PRO A 34 3.64 -6.36 18.90
N ALA A 35 3.30 -5.14 18.48
CA ALA A 35 2.93 -4.87 17.08
C ALA A 35 4.11 -5.08 16.14
N GLY A 36 5.33 -4.66 16.53
CA GLY A 36 6.55 -4.86 15.75
C GLY A 36 6.92 -6.34 15.57
N LEU A 37 6.71 -7.19 16.58
CA LEU A 37 6.93 -8.63 16.48
C LEU A 37 5.95 -9.29 15.50
N LEU A 38 4.66 -8.97 15.59
CA LEU A 38 3.65 -9.45 14.64
C LEU A 38 3.96 -8.98 13.22
N MET A 39 4.37 -7.74 13.06
CA MET A 39 4.76 -7.21 11.75
C MET A 39 5.96 -7.97 11.16
N THR A 40 6.97 -8.26 11.98
CA THR A 40 8.15 -9.03 11.55
C THR A 40 7.77 -10.46 11.14
N MET A 41 6.90 -11.10 11.90
CA MET A 41 6.34 -12.42 11.57
C MET A 41 5.59 -12.40 10.24
N LEU A 42 4.63 -11.50 10.10
CA LEU A 42 3.84 -11.34 8.86
C LEU A 42 4.71 -11.02 7.64
N ARG A 43 5.73 -10.18 7.80
CA ARG A 43 6.71 -9.90 6.75
C ARG A 43 7.45 -11.16 6.30
N GLY A 44 7.81 -12.03 7.23
CA GLY A 44 8.45 -13.31 6.91
C GLY A 44 7.53 -14.24 6.13
N MET A 45 6.28 -14.40 6.60
CA MET A 45 5.25 -15.21 5.94
C MET A 45 4.93 -14.67 4.55
N LEU A 46 4.69 -13.37 4.41
CA LEU A 46 4.39 -12.72 3.14
C LEU A 46 5.52 -12.92 2.11
N ARG A 47 6.77 -12.78 2.54
CA ARG A 47 7.92 -13.01 1.65
C ARG A 47 8.02 -14.44 1.15
N ALA A 48 7.63 -15.41 1.96
CA ALA A 48 7.54 -16.81 1.54
C ALA A 48 6.39 -17.01 0.55
N GLU A 49 5.19 -16.47 0.86
CA GLU A 49 4.02 -16.60 0.01
C GLU A 49 4.23 -15.95 -1.38
N VAL A 50 4.86 -14.79 -1.44
CA VAL A 50 5.14 -14.09 -2.70
C VAL A 50 5.99 -14.92 -3.66
N LEU A 51 6.84 -15.82 -3.15
CA LEU A 51 7.66 -16.73 -3.99
C LEU A 51 6.83 -17.80 -4.70
N THR A 52 5.60 -18.07 -4.27
CA THR A 52 4.69 -19.02 -4.93
C THR A 52 4.22 -18.53 -6.29
N GLY A 53 4.24 -17.21 -6.53
CA GLY A 53 3.76 -16.58 -7.76
C GLY A 53 2.23 -16.58 -7.89
N LEU A 54 1.50 -16.91 -6.83
CA LEU A 54 0.04 -16.88 -6.79
C LEU A 54 -0.51 -15.47 -7.02
N PRO A 55 -1.78 -15.33 -7.43
CA PRO A 55 -2.42 -14.04 -7.59
C PRO A 55 -2.67 -13.35 -6.23
N PRO A 56 -2.85 -12.01 -6.20
CA PRO A 56 -2.96 -11.20 -4.99
C PRO A 56 -4.01 -11.67 -3.97
N ASP A 57 -5.17 -12.08 -4.41
CA ASP A 57 -6.25 -12.62 -3.56
C ASP A 57 -5.84 -13.90 -2.83
N ARG A 58 -5.11 -14.78 -3.51
CA ARG A 58 -4.60 -16.03 -2.93
C ARG A 58 -3.46 -15.76 -1.96
N ILE A 59 -2.57 -14.82 -2.26
CA ILE A 59 -1.51 -14.38 -1.34
C ILE A 59 -2.13 -13.87 -0.03
N LEU A 60 -3.16 -13.01 -0.09
CA LEU A 60 -3.81 -12.50 1.12
C LEU A 60 -4.58 -13.61 1.86
N HIS A 61 -5.25 -14.51 1.14
CA HIS A 61 -5.95 -15.65 1.75
C HIS A 61 -4.98 -16.55 2.50
N ASP A 62 -3.91 -16.97 1.85
CA ASP A 62 -2.94 -17.90 2.44
C ASP A 62 -2.18 -17.24 3.61
N LEU A 63 -1.83 -15.94 3.48
CA LEU A 63 -1.27 -15.16 4.58
C LEU A 63 -2.21 -15.08 5.78
N ASN A 64 -3.51 -14.88 5.57
CA ASN A 64 -4.51 -14.89 6.64
C ASN A 64 -4.58 -16.26 7.32
N GLN A 65 -4.61 -17.35 6.56
CA GLN A 65 -4.62 -18.71 7.10
C GLN A 65 -3.39 -19.01 7.98
N LEU A 66 -2.22 -18.55 7.54
CA LEU A 66 -0.97 -18.73 8.28
C LEU A 66 -0.93 -17.92 9.59
N ALA A 67 -1.44 -16.69 9.57
CA ALA A 67 -1.30 -15.75 10.68
C ALA A 67 -2.49 -15.72 11.64
N ILE A 68 -3.64 -16.30 11.27
CA ILE A 68 -4.92 -16.13 12.02
C ILE A 68 -4.80 -16.49 13.50
N ASN A 69 -4.12 -17.60 13.84
CA ASN A 69 -4.03 -18.05 15.23
C ASN A 69 -3.18 -17.10 16.09
N ASP A 70 -2.07 -16.58 15.56
CA ASP A 70 -1.18 -15.66 16.28
C ASP A 70 -1.86 -14.28 16.46
N LEU A 71 -2.58 -13.83 15.43
CA LEU A 71 -3.34 -12.57 15.46
C LEU A 71 -4.51 -12.65 16.44
N ASP A 72 -5.28 -13.73 16.42
CA ASP A 72 -6.39 -13.97 17.35
C ASP A 72 -5.92 -14.04 18.81
N GLN A 73 -4.88 -14.83 19.10
CA GLN A 73 -4.30 -14.94 20.44
C GLN A 73 -3.76 -13.61 20.97
N SER A 74 -3.27 -12.74 20.10
CA SER A 74 -2.79 -11.42 20.47
C SER A 74 -3.92 -10.36 20.51
N HIS A 75 -5.16 -10.71 20.15
CA HIS A 75 -6.31 -9.82 19.99
C HIS A 75 -6.00 -8.64 19.05
N ARG A 76 -5.32 -8.92 17.93
CA ARG A 76 -4.91 -7.93 16.96
C ARG A 76 -5.32 -8.34 15.56
N PHE A 77 -5.47 -7.36 14.70
CA PHE A 77 -5.70 -7.54 13.28
C PHE A 77 -4.72 -6.69 12.48
N VAL A 78 -4.66 -6.96 11.19
CA VAL A 78 -3.78 -6.23 10.27
C VAL A 78 -4.57 -5.83 9.03
N THR A 79 -4.43 -4.58 8.63
CA THR A 79 -4.85 -4.13 7.31
C THR A 79 -3.69 -4.28 6.34
N LEU A 80 -3.94 -4.78 5.13
CA LEU A 80 -2.87 -4.98 4.15
C LEU A 80 -3.38 -4.76 2.73
N PHE A 81 -2.64 -3.96 1.95
CA PHE A 81 -2.82 -3.87 0.52
C PHE A 81 -1.62 -4.52 -0.18
N TYR A 82 -1.91 -5.49 -1.04
CA TYR A 82 -0.90 -6.19 -1.84
C TYR A 82 -1.12 -5.92 -3.33
N SER A 83 -0.06 -5.58 -4.04
CA SER A 83 -0.10 -5.42 -5.49
C SER A 83 1.12 -6.04 -6.16
N ASP A 84 0.94 -6.59 -7.36
CA ASP A 84 2.03 -7.03 -8.23
C ASP A 84 1.97 -6.34 -9.60
N PHE A 85 3.12 -5.88 -10.08
CA PHE A 85 3.27 -5.18 -11.34
C PHE A 85 4.13 -5.97 -12.33
N ASP A 86 3.60 -6.20 -13.54
CA ASP A 86 4.37 -6.76 -14.67
C ASP A 86 4.79 -5.63 -15.62
N PRO A 87 6.08 -5.26 -15.65
CA PRO A 87 6.56 -4.17 -16.50
C PRO A 87 6.52 -4.46 -18.00
N ARG A 88 6.32 -5.72 -18.42
CA ARG A 88 6.22 -6.10 -19.83
C ARG A 88 4.83 -5.79 -20.38
N THR A 89 3.81 -6.06 -19.57
CA THR A 89 2.41 -5.86 -19.95
C THR A 89 1.85 -4.54 -19.43
N LYS A 90 2.58 -3.87 -18.52
CA LYS A 90 2.16 -2.70 -17.73
C LYS A 90 0.89 -2.98 -16.91
N LYS A 91 0.65 -4.23 -16.54
CA LYS A 91 -0.50 -4.64 -15.73
C LYS A 91 -0.13 -4.63 -14.26
N LEU A 92 -0.99 -4.02 -13.46
CA LEU A 92 -0.97 -4.08 -12.00
C LEU A 92 -2.16 -4.93 -11.56
N ARG A 93 -1.89 -6.02 -10.82
CA ARG A 93 -2.92 -6.78 -10.11
C ARG A 93 -2.85 -6.43 -8.64
N TYR A 94 -3.98 -6.39 -7.96
CA TYR A 94 -4.01 -6.01 -6.55
C TYR A 94 -5.19 -6.64 -5.82
N SER A 95 -5.04 -6.74 -4.50
CA SER A 95 -6.06 -7.17 -3.55
C SER A 95 -5.92 -6.38 -2.26
N ASN A 96 -7.03 -6.13 -1.59
CA ASN A 96 -7.08 -5.30 -0.39
C ASN A 96 -7.69 -6.08 0.79
N ALA A 97 -6.95 -6.14 1.90
CA ALA A 97 -7.43 -6.62 3.18
C ALA A 97 -7.78 -5.42 4.09
N ALA A 98 -8.79 -4.66 3.68
CA ALA A 98 -9.35 -3.49 4.37
C ALA A 98 -8.32 -2.39 4.73
N HIS A 99 -7.25 -2.26 3.97
CA HIS A 99 -6.30 -1.14 4.09
C HIS A 99 -6.80 0.08 3.30
N ASN A 100 -6.30 1.27 3.62
CA ASN A 100 -6.60 2.49 2.87
C ASN A 100 -6.28 2.30 1.38
N PRO A 101 -7.29 2.42 0.48
CA PRO A 101 -7.07 2.18 -0.94
C PRO A 101 -6.05 3.14 -1.54
N PRO A 102 -4.99 2.66 -2.21
CA PRO A 102 -4.05 3.53 -2.91
C PRO A 102 -4.73 4.40 -3.96
N LEU A 103 -4.20 5.61 -4.16
CA LEU A 103 -4.71 6.58 -5.11
C LEU A 103 -3.93 6.49 -6.42
N LEU A 104 -4.58 6.11 -7.51
CA LEU A 104 -4.00 6.06 -8.85
C LEU A 104 -4.36 7.34 -9.62
N TRP A 105 -3.36 8.17 -9.91
CA TRP A 105 -3.46 9.24 -10.89
C TRP A 105 -3.36 8.68 -12.30
N LYS A 106 -4.43 8.80 -13.08
CA LYS A 106 -4.47 8.48 -14.51
C LYS A 106 -4.05 9.72 -15.31
N ASN A 107 -2.80 9.74 -15.78
CA ASN A 107 -2.23 10.94 -16.40
C ASN A 107 -2.98 11.36 -17.68
N ALA A 108 -3.37 10.41 -18.52
CA ALA A 108 -4.11 10.70 -19.76
C ALA A 108 -5.51 11.30 -19.49
N GLU A 109 -6.14 10.87 -18.39
CA GLU A 109 -7.51 11.27 -18.02
C GLU A 109 -7.54 12.43 -17.02
N GLN A 110 -6.38 12.82 -16.48
CA GLN A 110 -6.21 13.89 -15.47
C GLN A 110 -7.13 13.70 -14.25
N LYS A 111 -7.34 12.44 -13.85
CA LYS A 111 -8.19 12.08 -12.71
C LYS A 111 -7.52 11.09 -11.76
N ILE A 112 -8.00 11.07 -10.52
CA ILE A 112 -7.61 10.08 -9.51
C ILE A 112 -8.72 9.03 -9.40
N ILE A 113 -8.33 7.76 -9.33
CA ILE A 113 -9.19 6.64 -8.97
C ILE A 113 -8.60 5.91 -7.75
N LYS A 114 -9.45 5.32 -6.92
CA LYS A 114 -9.02 4.48 -5.80
C LYS A 114 -8.84 3.05 -6.30
N LEU A 115 -7.72 2.44 -5.91
CA LEU A 115 -7.48 1.02 -6.15
C LEU A 115 -8.03 0.24 -4.96
N ASP A 116 -9.26 -0.24 -5.08
CA ASP A 116 -9.93 -0.95 -3.98
C ASP A 116 -10.50 -2.28 -4.46
N THR A 117 -10.61 -3.23 -3.53
CA THR A 117 -11.30 -4.51 -3.71
C THR A 117 -11.99 -4.87 -2.41
N GLU A 118 -13.06 -5.67 -2.48
CA GLU A 118 -13.65 -6.25 -1.30
C GLU A 118 -12.70 -7.26 -0.66
N GLY A 119 -12.48 -7.11 0.64
CA GLY A 119 -11.64 -7.98 1.45
C GLY A 119 -11.74 -7.61 2.93
N PHE A 120 -11.52 -8.59 3.80
CA PHE A 120 -11.59 -8.42 5.24
C PHE A 120 -10.19 -8.24 5.84
N VAL A 121 -10.07 -7.59 7.00
CA VAL A 121 -8.79 -7.48 7.71
C VAL A 121 -8.20 -8.86 7.99
N LEU A 122 -6.90 -8.98 8.00
CA LEU A 122 -6.22 -10.22 8.40
C LEU A 122 -6.36 -10.43 9.91
N GLY A 123 -6.65 -11.66 10.31
CA GLY A 123 -6.66 -12.07 11.73
C GLY A 123 -8.01 -12.08 12.42
N LEU A 124 -9.11 -11.63 11.78
CA LEU A 124 -10.44 -11.66 12.42
C LEU A 124 -11.36 -12.77 11.90
N GLN A 125 -11.21 -13.19 10.67
CA GLN A 125 -12.06 -14.23 10.08
C GLN A 125 -11.20 -15.25 9.33
N LYS A 126 -11.29 -16.52 9.79
CA LYS A 126 -10.45 -17.60 9.23
C LYS A 126 -10.68 -17.81 7.73
N ASP A 127 -11.92 -17.88 7.30
CA ASP A 127 -12.28 -18.16 5.90
C ASP A 127 -12.59 -16.87 5.11
N ALA A 128 -11.89 -15.76 5.47
CA ALA A 128 -12.02 -14.50 4.77
C ALA A 128 -11.70 -14.69 3.28
N GLN A 129 -12.56 -14.10 2.44
CA GLN A 129 -12.38 -14.10 0.99
C GLN A 129 -11.82 -12.74 0.56
N TYR A 130 -10.98 -12.76 -0.44
CA TYR A 130 -10.35 -11.57 -1.03
C TYR A 130 -10.59 -11.56 -2.52
N ASN A 131 -10.84 -10.39 -3.08
CA ASN A 131 -11.03 -10.22 -4.51
C ASN A 131 -9.73 -9.67 -5.14
N CYS A 132 -9.44 -10.12 -6.35
CA CYS A 132 -8.33 -9.61 -7.14
C CYS A 132 -8.85 -8.74 -8.28
N CYS A 133 -8.31 -7.54 -8.43
CA CYS A 133 -8.53 -6.68 -9.58
C CYS A 133 -7.24 -6.49 -10.38
N GLU A 134 -7.40 -6.17 -11.66
CA GLU A 134 -6.30 -5.85 -12.57
C GLU A 134 -6.56 -4.53 -13.28
N ILE A 135 -5.53 -3.71 -13.39
CA ILE A 135 -5.58 -2.47 -14.17
C ILE A 135 -4.32 -2.35 -15.03
N LYS A 136 -4.47 -1.83 -16.24
CA LYS A 136 -3.34 -1.50 -17.12
C LYS A 136 -2.91 -0.05 -16.85
N LEU A 137 -1.66 0.13 -16.46
CA LEU A 137 -1.04 1.44 -16.28
C LEU A 137 -0.53 1.99 -17.61
N GLN A 138 -0.48 3.30 -17.70
CA GLN A 138 0.10 4.04 -18.81
C GLN A 138 1.32 4.84 -18.36
N ASP A 139 2.14 5.30 -19.30
CA ASP A 139 3.29 6.12 -18.98
C ASP A 139 2.84 7.42 -18.30
N ASN A 140 3.58 7.80 -17.26
CA ASN A 140 3.29 8.89 -16.34
C ASN A 140 2.07 8.69 -15.41
N ASP A 141 1.43 7.51 -15.40
CA ASP A 141 0.53 7.16 -14.31
C ASP A 141 1.32 7.06 -12.99
N LEU A 142 0.67 7.47 -11.90
CA LEU A 142 1.30 7.49 -10.57
C LEU A 142 0.35 6.87 -9.53
N ILE A 143 0.90 6.00 -8.68
CA ILE A 143 0.16 5.43 -7.55
C ILE A 143 0.76 5.95 -6.25
N LEU A 144 -0.10 6.48 -5.39
CA LEU A 144 0.21 6.87 -4.02
C LEU A 144 -0.36 5.82 -3.07
N TYR A 145 0.50 5.10 -2.37
CA TYR A 145 0.15 4.24 -1.26
C TYR A 145 0.39 5.01 0.04
N TYR A 146 -0.50 4.87 1.02
CA TYR A 146 -0.41 5.61 2.28
C TYR A 146 -1.11 4.87 3.42
N THR A 147 -0.67 5.10 4.65
CA THR A 147 -1.33 4.63 5.87
C THR A 147 -2.26 5.71 6.43
N ASP A 148 -3.17 5.31 7.30
CA ASP A 148 -4.14 6.20 7.97
C ASP A 148 -3.49 7.34 8.75
N GLY A 149 -2.28 7.14 9.32
CA GLY A 149 -1.53 8.22 9.96
C GLY A 149 -1.30 9.46 9.10
N VAL A 150 -1.45 9.36 7.76
CA VAL A 150 -1.43 10.52 6.84
C VAL A 150 -2.73 11.31 6.92
N ILE A 151 -3.87 10.61 6.80
CA ILE A 151 -5.21 11.24 6.68
C ILE A 151 -5.82 11.57 8.04
N ASP A 152 -5.43 10.86 9.09
CA ASP A 152 -5.86 11.10 10.46
C ASP A 152 -5.03 12.17 11.19
N SER A 153 -3.93 12.63 10.57
CA SER A 153 -3.14 13.74 11.09
C SER A 153 -4.01 14.99 11.31
N SER A 154 -3.97 15.56 12.52
CA SER A 154 -4.83 16.66 12.93
C SER A 154 -4.05 17.97 13.08
N ASN A 155 -4.70 19.12 12.80
CA ASN A 155 -4.17 20.43 13.06
C ASN A 155 -4.47 20.88 14.51
N ALA A 156 -4.00 22.07 14.89
CA ALA A 156 -4.20 22.63 16.23
C ALA A 156 -5.70 22.88 16.57
N LEU A 157 -6.60 22.90 15.58
CA LEU A 157 -8.03 23.04 15.77
C LEU A 157 -8.76 21.69 15.85
N GLY A 158 -8.04 20.55 15.75
CA GLY A 158 -8.61 19.22 15.74
C GLY A 158 -9.19 18.80 14.39
N GLU A 159 -8.99 19.55 13.32
CA GLU A 159 -9.42 19.17 11.98
C GLU A 159 -8.44 18.13 11.40
N ARG A 160 -8.95 17.06 10.80
CA ARG A 160 -8.13 16.05 10.13
C ARG A 160 -7.66 16.51 8.75
N PHE A 161 -6.49 16.01 8.33
CA PHE A 161 -6.00 16.22 6.97
C PHE A 161 -6.95 15.62 5.94
N ASP A 162 -7.54 14.49 6.26
CA ASP A 162 -8.50 13.68 5.49
C ASP A 162 -8.06 13.30 4.06
N GLU A 163 -8.76 12.32 3.52
CA GLU A 163 -8.47 11.79 2.18
C GLU A 163 -8.78 12.81 1.07
N ASP A 164 -9.81 13.64 1.24
CA ASP A 164 -10.18 14.65 0.24
C ASP A 164 -9.09 15.72 0.07
N LYS A 165 -8.45 16.12 1.18
CA LYS A 165 -7.31 17.05 1.12
C LYS A 165 -6.11 16.38 0.46
N LEU A 166 -5.83 15.11 0.80
CA LEU A 166 -4.76 14.33 0.15
C LEU A 166 -4.98 14.23 -1.37
N ILE A 167 -6.20 13.89 -1.82
CA ILE A 167 -6.58 13.83 -3.23
C ILE A 167 -6.38 15.18 -3.91
N LYS A 168 -6.81 16.28 -3.29
CA LYS A 168 -6.63 17.63 -3.84
C LYS A 168 -5.14 17.99 -3.98
N VAL A 169 -4.32 17.67 -2.99
CA VAL A 169 -2.87 17.91 -3.03
C VAL A 169 -2.24 17.08 -4.14
N LEU A 170 -2.50 15.77 -4.17
CA LEU A 170 -1.95 14.86 -5.18
C LEU A 170 -2.33 15.30 -6.60
N SER A 171 -3.60 15.61 -6.85
CA SER A 171 -4.08 16.09 -8.15
C SER A 171 -3.35 17.34 -8.63
N LYS A 172 -3.07 18.30 -7.74
CA LYS A 172 -2.31 19.51 -8.09
C LYS A 172 -0.85 19.20 -8.43
N LEU A 173 -0.22 18.28 -7.69
CA LEU A 173 1.17 17.90 -7.91
C LEU A 173 1.37 17.10 -9.19
N CYS A 174 0.47 16.15 -9.48
CA CYS A 174 0.55 15.30 -10.66
C CYS A 174 0.34 16.07 -11.99
N LYS A 175 -0.30 17.24 -11.97
CA LYS A 175 -0.41 18.14 -13.13
C LYS A 175 0.91 18.84 -13.47
N GLN A 176 1.90 18.72 -12.63
CA GLN A 176 3.24 19.30 -12.83
C GLN A 176 4.26 18.17 -13.05
N SER A 177 5.31 18.46 -13.79
CA SER A 177 6.35 17.48 -14.14
C SER A 177 7.31 17.20 -12.98
N TYR A 178 6.77 16.84 -11.81
CA TYR A 178 7.60 16.46 -10.65
C TYR A 178 8.01 14.99 -10.72
N SER A 179 9.19 14.69 -10.18
CA SER A 179 9.60 13.32 -9.87
C SER A 179 8.83 12.75 -8.69
N SER A 180 8.84 11.40 -8.56
CA SER A 180 8.21 10.71 -7.42
C SER A 180 8.73 11.25 -6.08
N GLN A 181 10.05 11.53 -5.99
CA GLN A 181 10.67 12.07 -4.77
C GLN A 181 10.20 13.50 -4.47
N GLU A 182 10.05 14.35 -5.48
CA GLU A 182 9.55 15.71 -5.29
C GLU A 182 8.08 15.70 -4.86
N ILE A 183 7.27 14.81 -5.45
CA ILE A 183 5.86 14.63 -5.04
C ILE A 183 5.80 14.19 -3.57
N LEU A 184 6.58 13.18 -3.18
CA LEU A 184 6.67 12.69 -1.81
C LEU A 184 7.02 13.84 -0.84
N ASN A 185 8.10 14.57 -1.11
CA ASN A 185 8.55 15.67 -0.28
C ASN A 185 7.51 16.80 -0.16
N LYS A 186 6.80 17.09 -1.26
CA LYS A 186 5.76 18.13 -1.27
C LYS A 186 4.51 17.70 -0.50
N ILE A 187 4.14 16.41 -0.53
CA ILE A 187 3.02 15.89 0.27
C ILE A 187 3.37 16.01 1.76
N PHE A 188 4.56 15.54 2.19
CA PHE A 188 4.98 15.67 3.58
C PHE A 188 5.04 17.13 4.03
N LYS A 189 5.60 18.02 3.18
CA LYS A 189 5.60 19.45 3.50
C LYS A 189 4.18 20.02 3.69
N LYS A 190 3.21 19.60 2.86
CA LYS A 190 1.81 20.02 3.01
C LYS A 190 1.17 19.47 4.28
N LEU A 191 1.54 18.27 4.68
CA LEU A 191 1.09 17.66 5.92
C LEU A 191 1.69 18.41 7.13
N ASP A 192 2.99 18.74 7.08
CA ASP A 192 3.67 19.53 8.12
C ASP A 192 3.11 20.94 8.23
N ASP A 193 2.87 21.62 7.09
CA ASP A 193 2.24 22.95 7.06
C ASP A 193 0.83 22.92 7.68
N PHE A 194 0.10 21.81 7.51
CA PHE A 194 -1.27 21.64 8.04
C PHE A 194 -1.27 21.34 9.54
N THR A 195 -0.41 20.44 10.00
CA THR A 195 -0.35 20.00 11.41
C THR A 195 0.37 21.01 12.32
N GLY A 196 1.23 21.89 11.75
CA GLY A 196 2.05 22.87 12.49
C GLY A 196 3.33 22.28 13.07
N GLN A 197 4.21 23.16 13.57
CA GLN A 197 5.59 22.80 14.01
C GLN A 197 5.67 21.95 15.29
N ASN A 198 4.60 21.84 16.08
CA ASN A 198 4.57 21.08 17.35
C ASN A 198 3.88 19.72 17.19
N ARG A 199 4.21 19.01 16.13
CA ARG A 199 3.61 17.74 15.78
C ARG A 199 4.03 16.61 16.73
N HIS A 200 3.13 16.16 17.59
CA HIS A 200 3.09 14.77 18.00
C HIS A 200 2.20 14.04 16.97
N LEU A 201 2.78 13.28 16.04
CA LEU A 201 2.03 12.32 15.25
C LEU A 201 1.38 11.36 16.22
N GLU A 202 0.06 11.30 16.19
CA GLU A 202 -0.68 10.30 16.98
C GLU A 202 -0.40 8.89 16.46
N ASP A 203 -0.03 8.77 15.18
CA ASP A 203 0.32 7.53 14.53
C ASP A 203 1.42 7.67 13.45
N ASP A 204 2.04 6.53 13.05
CA ASP A 204 3.09 6.47 12.05
C ASP A 204 2.52 6.75 10.64
N ALA A 205 3.02 7.80 9.98
CA ALA A 205 2.63 8.15 8.62
C ALA A 205 3.61 7.56 7.59
N SER A 206 3.15 6.62 6.79
CA SER A 206 3.94 6.04 5.69
C SER A 206 3.34 6.42 4.33
N ILE A 207 4.20 6.82 3.39
CA ILE A 207 3.81 7.11 2.01
C ILE A 207 4.81 6.43 1.05
N VAL A 208 4.28 5.76 0.03
CA VAL A 208 5.08 5.25 -1.09
C VAL A 208 4.53 5.81 -2.39
N VAL A 209 5.41 6.32 -3.24
CA VAL A 209 5.06 6.85 -4.57
C VAL A 209 5.67 5.97 -5.65
N PHE A 210 4.81 5.31 -6.41
CA PHE A 210 5.20 4.54 -7.61
C PHE A 210 4.78 5.31 -8.86
N GLN A 211 5.72 5.58 -9.77
CA GLN A 211 5.46 6.28 -11.03
C GLN A 211 5.98 5.43 -12.19
N LEU A 212 5.13 5.16 -13.16
CA LEU A 212 5.54 4.51 -14.41
C LEU A 212 6.11 5.56 -15.38
N ARG A 213 7.32 5.32 -15.85
CA ARG A 213 8.01 6.19 -16.84
C ARG A 213 8.43 5.40 -18.07
#